data_4160ff2ef70292b3c29abc5a8b85980d
#
_entry.id   4160ff2ef70292b3c29abc5a8b85980d
#
_cell.length_a   1.000
_cell.length_b   1.000
_cell.length_c   1.000
_cell.angle_alpha   90.00
_cell.angle_beta   90.00
_cell.angle_gamma   90.00
#
_symmetry.space_group_name_H-M   'P 1'
#
loop_
_entity.id
_entity.type
_entity.pdbx_description
1 polymer ?
#
loop_
_entity_poly.entity_id
_entity_poly.type
_entity_poly.pdbx_seq_one_letter_code
_entity_poly.pdbx_strand_id
1 'polypeptide(L)'
;KNSSSAHLLSFEQMPDILYEDADVIAVNKPAGMAVHPSHGHYQDTLANQLAYYFRKNTQQVEIHSIGRLDLETSGIVLFAKHRAAAARLSRQREDGRLQKTYLAICSGIFAEKNGTLNGAIAPLPGSLMKMCVSKDGKPAVTHYQVQKQYMEAALVRLTLETGRTHQIRVHMADAGHPLIGDRLYFADTDQKADG
;
A
#
# COMPACT_ATOMS: atom_id res chain seq x y z
N LYS A 1 12.94 8.12 -8.72
CA LYS A 1 14.38 7.86 -8.47
C LYS A 1 14.57 6.36 -8.56
N ASN A 2 15.18 5.89 -9.65
CA ASN A 2 15.50 4.49 -9.87
C ASN A 2 16.70 4.14 -8.99
N SER A 3 16.49 3.43 -7.89
CA SER A 3 17.59 2.79 -7.19
C SER A 3 17.89 1.47 -7.88
N SER A 4 18.97 1.41 -8.65
CA SER A 4 19.48 0.12 -9.10
C SER A 4 19.88 -0.70 -7.87
N SER A 5 19.63 -2.00 -7.88
CA SER A 5 19.99 -2.92 -6.78
C SER A 5 21.48 -2.90 -6.45
N ALA A 6 22.34 -2.42 -7.37
CA ALA A 6 23.79 -2.30 -7.18
C ALA A 6 24.20 -1.36 -6.04
N HIS A 7 23.35 -0.39 -5.67
CA HIS A 7 23.61 0.60 -4.61
C HIS A 7 22.84 0.34 -3.31
N LEU A 8 21.95 -0.66 -3.28
CA LEU A 8 21.23 -1.03 -2.06
C LEU A 8 22.15 -1.83 -1.14
N LEU A 9 22.26 -1.41 0.10
CA LEU A 9 22.87 -2.23 1.15
C LEU A 9 22.03 -3.49 1.33
N SER A 10 22.67 -4.63 1.49
CA SER A 10 21.96 -5.89 1.70
C SER A 10 21.52 -6.04 3.15
N PHE A 11 20.28 -6.49 3.33
CA PHE A 11 19.74 -6.92 4.61
C PHE A 11 19.72 -8.44 4.63
N GLU A 12 20.53 -9.06 5.50
CA GLU A 12 20.78 -10.51 5.51
C GLU A 12 19.59 -11.33 6.02
N GLN A 13 18.43 -11.05 5.44
CA GLN A 13 17.19 -11.78 5.65
C GLN A 13 16.58 -12.13 4.30
N MET A 14 16.14 -13.37 4.15
CA MET A 14 15.48 -13.83 2.93
C MET A 14 14.07 -13.24 2.87
N PRO A 15 13.66 -12.69 1.71
CA PRO A 15 12.28 -12.28 1.50
C PRO A 15 11.34 -13.50 1.37
N ASP A 16 10.08 -13.33 1.76
CA ASP A 16 9.02 -14.33 1.53
C ASP A 16 8.52 -14.22 0.08
N ILE A 17 9.12 -15.00 -0.82
CA ILE A 17 8.86 -14.96 -2.26
C ILE A 17 7.65 -15.84 -2.59
N LEU A 18 6.61 -15.23 -3.16
CA LEU A 18 5.38 -15.90 -3.58
C LEU A 18 5.45 -16.36 -5.05
N TYR A 19 6.16 -15.62 -5.88
CA TYR A 19 6.33 -15.90 -7.31
C TYR A 19 7.59 -15.23 -7.85
N GLU A 20 8.28 -15.89 -8.75
CA GLU A 20 9.40 -15.32 -9.50
C GLU A 20 9.49 -15.92 -10.90
N ASP A 21 9.74 -15.07 -11.89
CA ASP A 21 10.11 -15.44 -13.25
C ASP A 21 11.24 -14.55 -13.80
N ALA A 22 11.44 -14.53 -15.11
CA ALA A 22 12.47 -13.70 -15.75
C ALA A 22 12.18 -12.19 -15.64
N ASP A 23 10.91 -11.79 -15.55
CA ASP A 23 10.45 -10.41 -15.62
C ASP A 23 10.10 -9.83 -14.25
N VAL A 24 9.51 -10.62 -13.34
CA VAL A 24 8.91 -10.15 -12.10
C VAL A 24 9.26 -11.02 -10.89
N ILE A 25 9.18 -10.42 -9.72
CA ILE A 25 9.18 -11.10 -8.44
C ILE A 25 8.07 -10.50 -7.56
N ALA A 26 7.21 -11.38 -7.01
CA ALA A 26 6.17 -11.04 -6.07
C ALA A 26 6.57 -11.50 -4.67
N VAL A 27 6.52 -10.60 -3.71
CA VAL A 27 7.00 -10.82 -2.34
C VAL A 27 5.90 -10.49 -1.35
N ASN A 28 5.71 -11.33 -0.34
CA ASN A 28 4.84 -11.07 0.78
C ASN A 28 5.56 -10.17 1.79
N LYS A 29 5.18 -8.89 1.85
CA LYS A 29 5.73 -7.93 2.79
C LYS A 29 5.06 -8.09 4.16
N PRO A 30 5.81 -8.27 5.26
CA PRO A 30 5.22 -8.19 6.60
C PRO A 30 4.79 -6.76 6.93
N ALA A 31 3.90 -6.59 7.93
CA ALA A 31 3.66 -5.31 8.58
C ALA A 31 4.92 -4.83 9.32
N GLY A 32 5.08 -3.52 9.48
CA GLY A 32 6.24 -2.92 10.14
C GLY A 32 7.50 -2.82 9.25
N MET A 33 7.42 -3.21 7.98
CA MET A 33 8.55 -3.13 7.04
C MET A 33 8.28 -2.13 5.92
N ALA A 34 9.24 -1.23 5.65
CA ALA A 34 9.18 -0.35 4.50
C ALA A 34 9.52 -1.08 3.20
N VAL A 35 8.90 -0.67 2.07
CA VAL A 35 9.19 -1.25 0.75
C VAL A 35 10.56 -0.81 0.23
N HIS A 36 10.91 0.46 0.41
CA HIS A 36 12.15 1.08 -0.04
C HIS A 36 12.80 1.91 1.05
N PRO A 37 14.12 2.15 0.95
CA PRO A 37 14.81 3.08 1.84
C PRO A 37 14.12 4.44 1.88
N SER A 38 13.80 4.90 3.08
CA SER A 38 13.17 6.18 3.39
C SER A 38 13.61 6.65 4.78
N HIS A 39 13.14 7.84 5.21
CA HIS A 39 13.51 8.36 6.54
C HIS A 39 13.24 7.34 7.66
N GLY A 40 14.28 7.01 8.42
CA GLY A 40 14.23 6.03 9.51
C GLY A 40 14.46 4.56 9.11
N HIS A 41 14.35 4.23 7.81
CA HIS A 41 14.51 2.86 7.28
C HIS A 41 15.44 2.89 6.07
N TYR A 42 16.74 2.68 6.27
CA TYR A 42 17.72 2.77 5.19
C TYR A 42 18.26 1.42 4.73
N GLN A 43 18.28 0.41 5.61
CA GLN A 43 18.92 -0.88 5.37
C GLN A 43 18.02 -2.08 5.68
N ASP A 44 16.85 -1.85 6.27
CA ASP A 44 15.90 -2.83 6.80
C ASP A 44 14.62 -2.96 5.95
N THR A 45 14.70 -2.58 4.66
CA THR A 45 13.54 -2.56 3.78
C THR A 45 13.43 -3.83 2.92
N LEU A 46 12.24 -4.05 2.35
CA LEU A 46 12.00 -5.17 1.44
C LEU A 46 12.96 -5.14 0.22
N ALA A 47 13.28 -3.95 -0.29
CA ALA A 47 14.25 -3.79 -1.37
C ALA A 47 15.67 -4.21 -0.95
N ASN A 48 16.06 -4.00 0.33
CA ASN A 48 17.35 -4.45 0.85
C ASN A 48 17.38 -6.00 0.98
N GLN A 49 16.28 -6.63 1.39
CA GLN A 49 16.17 -8.11 1.39
C GLN A 49 16.29 -8.69 -0.02
N LEU A 50 15.63 -8.07 -1.01
CA LEU A 50 15.74 -8.50 -2.41
C LEU A 50 17.16 -8.31 -2.94
N ALA A 51 17.86 -7.22 -2.59
CA ALA A 51 19.26 -7.03 -2.95
C ALA A 51 20.16 -8.14 -2.37
N TYR A 52 19.91 -8.57 -1.13
CA TYR A 52 20.58 -9.72 -0.54
C TYR A 52 20.28 -11.01 -1.27
N TYR A 53 19.00 -11.29 -1.55
CA TYR A 53 18.54 -12.47 -2.27
C TYR A 53 19.23 -12.62 -3.63
N PHE A 54 19.22 -11.56 -4.45
CA PHE A 54 19.82 -11.59 -5.78
C PHE A 54 21.35 -11.72 -5.75
N ARG A 55 22.02 -11.07 -4.80
CA ARG A 55 23.48 -11.24 -4.61
C ARG A 55 23.84 -12.66 -4.23
N LYS A 56 23.10 -13.25 -3.28
CA LYS A 56 23.33 -14.64 -2.83
C LYS A 56 23.16 -15.64 -3.98
N ASN A 57 22.24 -15.37 -4.89
CA ASN A 57 22.01 -16.20 -6.08
C ASN A 57 22.85 -15.79 -7.30
N THR A 58 23.89 -14.94 -7.13
CA THR A 58 24.77 -14.45 -8.21
C THR A 58 24.03 -13.80 -9.38
N GLN A 59 22.86 -13.22 -9.13
CA GLN A 59 22.05 -12.54 -10.13
C GLN A 59 22.27 -11.03 -10.09
N GLN A 60 22.56 -10.44 -11.24
CA GLN A 60 22.58 -8.99 -11.41
C GLN A 60 21.21 -8.52 -11.91
N VAL A 61 20.39 -7.98 -11.01
CA VAL A 61 19.02 -7.55 -11.28
C VAL A 61 18.83 -6.09 -10.92
N GLU A 62 18.20 -5.32 -11.80
CA GLU A 62 17.71 -3.96 -11.49
C GLU A 62 16.30 -4.03 -10.91
N ILE A 63 16.16 -3.88 -9.59
CA ILE A 63 14.86 -3.97 -8.91
C ILE A 63 14.07 -2.67 -9.10
N HIS A 64 12.84 -2.79 -9.63
CA HIS A 64 11.91 -1.68 -9.78
C HIS A 64 10.56 -2.04 -9.13
N SER A 65 10.16 -1.38 -8.05
CA SER A 65 8.84 -1.65 -7.47
C SER A 65 7.72 -1.10 -8.34
N ILE A 66 6.66 -1.87 -8.50
CA ILE A 66 5.48 -1.52 -9.31
C ILE A 66 4.40 -0.83 -8.47
N GLY A 67 4.70 -0.55 -7.26
CA GLY A 67 3.88 0.16 -6.29
C GLY A 67 4.53 0.07 -4.93
N ARG A 68 3.82 0.54 -3.94
CA ARG A 68 4.26 0.43 -2.55
C ARG A 68 3.09 0.11 -1.65
N LEU A 69 3.37 -0.51 -0.53
CA LEU A 69 2.49 -0.61 0.63
C LEU A 69 3.01 0.32 1.72
N ASP A 70 2.11 0.79 2.56
CA ASP A 70 2.48 1.55 3.76
C ASP A 70 3.25 0.65 4.74
N LEU A 71 3.95 1.24 5.69
CA LEU A 71 4.79 0.54 6.67
C LEU A 71 4.01 -0.58 7.36
N GLU A 72 2.85 -0.28 7.92
CA GLU A 72 2.02 -1.23 8.68
C GLU A 72 1.12 -2.12 7.80
N THR A 73 1.10 -1.90 6.49
CA THR A 73 0.32 -2.74 5.57
C THR A 73 1.12 -3.96 5.16
N SER A 74 0.58 -5.14 5.38
CA SER A 74 1.14 -6.41 4.89
C SER A 74 0.55 -6.79 3.53
N GLY A 75 1.21 -7.73 2.84
CA GLY A 75 0.71 -8.32 1.60
C GLY A 75 1.67 -8.21 0.42
N ILE A 76 1.14 -8.42 -0.78
CA ILE A 76 1.94 -8.60 -2.00
C ILE A 76 2.52 -7.27 -2.47
N VAL A 77 3.84 -7.25 -2.66
CA VAL A 77 4.54 -6.20 -3.40
C VAL A 77 5.17 -6.82 -4.63
N LEU A 78 4.90 -6.21 -5.79
CA LEU A 78 5.43 -6.65 -7.08
C LEU A 78 6.63 -5.80 -7.46
N PHE A 79 7.72 -6.45 -7.82
CA PHE A 79 8.92 -5.82 -8.39
C PHE A 79 9.17 -6.35 -9.79
N ALA A 80 9.54 -5.44 -10.70
CA ALA A 80 10.10 -5.83 -11.98
C ALA A 80 11.62 -6.02 -11.84
N LYS A 81 12.16 -7.00 -12.56
CA LYS A 81 13.58 -7.38 -12.51
C LYS A 81 14.43 -6.61 -13.52
N HIS A 82 13.81 -5.85 -14.41
CA HIS A 82 14.45 -4.97 -15.39
C HIS A 82 13.51 -3.89 -15.92
N ARG A 83 14.06 -2.87 -16.57
CA ARG A 83 13.32 -1.66 -17.03
C ARG A 83 12.17 -1.96 -17.98
N ALA A 84 12.33 -2.91 -18.90
CA ALA A 84 11.28 -3.25 -19.87
C ALA A 84 10.05 -3.86 -19.17
N ALA A 85 10.25 -4.76 -18.20
CA ALA A 85 9.16 -5.28 -17.37
C ALA A 85 8.51 -4.18 -16.53
N ALA A 86 9.29 -3.28 -15.92
CA ALA A 86 8.79 -2.14 -15.18
C ALA A 86 7.89 -1.23 -16.03
N ALA A 87 8.31 -0.92 -17.26
CA ALA A 87 7.51 -0.12 -18.19
C ALA A 87 6.19 -0.80 -18.57
N ARG A 88 6.21 -2.13 -18.87
CA ARG A 88 5.00 -2.89 -19.17
C ARG A 88 4.01 -2.92 -18.00
N LEU A 89 4.48 -3.20 -16.79
CA LEU A 89 3.63 -3.26 -15.60
C LEU A 89 3.10 -1.88 -15.20
N SER A 90 3.89 -0.82 -15.37
CA SER A 90 3.44 0.55 -15.14
C SER A 90 2.29 0.93 -16.09
N ARG A 91 2.41 0.57 -17.37
CA ARG A 91 1.33 0.76 -18.35
C ARG A 91 0.08 -0.04 -18.00
N GLN A 92 0.22 -1.31 -17.61
CA GLN A 92 -0.91 -2.13 -17.17
C GLN A 92 -1.61 -1.57 -15.93
N ARG A 93 -0.86 -0.91 -15.03
CA ARG A 93 -1.44 -0.21 -13.89
C ARG A 93 -2.18 1.07 -14.30
N GLU A 94 -1.64 1.83 -15.27
CA GLU A 94 -2.25 3.06 -15.77
C GLU A 94 -3.55 2.79 -16.55
N ASP A 95 -3.60 1.71 -17.31
CA ASP A 95 -4.79 1.30 -18.10
C ASP A 95 -5.75 0.37 -17.32
N GLY A 96 -5.53 0.19 -16.01
CA GLY A 96 -6.42 -0.55 -15.12
C GLY A 96 -6.36 -2.08 -15.23
N ARG A 97 -5.49 -2.65 -16.08
CA ARG A 97 -5.31 -4.11 -16.20
C ARG A 97 -4.62 -4.72 -14.98
N LEU A 98 -3.74 -3.98 -14.31
CA LEU A 98 -3.12 -4.36 -13.04
C LEU A 98 -3.91 -3.71 -11.89
N GLN A 99 -4.82 -4.47 -11.30
CA GLN A 99 -5.66 -4.01 -10.20
C GLN A 99 -5.02 -4.26 -8.84
N LYS A 100 -5.28 -3.36 -7.91
CA LYS A 100 -4.87 -3.48 -6.51
C LYS A 100 -6.10 -3.78 -5.67
N THR A 101 -6.09 -4.94 -5.03
CA THR A 101 -7.16 -5.38 -4.13
C THR A 101 -6.62 -5.60 -2.73
N TYR A 102 -7.36 -5.14 -1.74
CA TYR A 102 -7.01 -5.24 -0.33
C TYR A 102 -8.15 -5.85 0.47
N LEU A 103 -7.83 -6.40 1.62
CA LEU A 103 -8.77 -6.74 2.67
C LEU A 103 -8.46 -5.90 3.90
N ALA A 104 -9.48 -5.37 4.54
CA ALA A 104 -9.35 -4.62 5.78
C ALA A 104 -10.48 -4.99 6.74
N ILE A 105 -10.19 -4.92 8.04
CA ILE A 105 -11.21 -4.92 9.09
C ILE A 105 -11.51 -3.45 9.41
N CYS A 106 -12.74 -3.03 9.13
CA CYS A 106 -13.21 -1.67 9.34
C CYS A 106 -14.21 -1.62 10.49
N SER A 107 -14.21 -0.52 11.24
CA SER A 107 -15.12 -0.29 12.37
C SER A 107 -16.55 0.01 11.89
N GLY A 108 -17.52 -0.36 12.71
CA GLY A 108 -18.92 0.00 12.55
C GLY A 108 -19.73 -0.94 11.66
N ILE A 109 -21.00 -0.56 11.50
CA ILE A 109 -21.99 -1.27 10.68
C ILE A 109 -22.19 -0.52 9.39
N PHE A 110 -21.97 -1.19 8.27
CA PHE A 110 -22.16 -0.62 6.94
C PHE A 110 -23.63 -0.67 6.54
N ALA A 111 -24.22 0.49 6.26
CA ALA A 111 -25.58 0.59 5.72
C ALA A 111 -25.66 -0.01 4.31
N GLU A 112 -24.65 0.27 3.48
CA GLU A 112 -24.54 -0.25 2.12
C GLU A 112 -23.43 -1.29 2.01
N LYS A 113 -23.74 -2.41 1.36
CA LYS A 113 -22.75 -3.50 1.18
C LYS A 113 -21.66 -3.20 0.16
N ASN A 114 -21.88 -2.26 -0.71
CA ASN A 114 -20.93 -1.83 -1.75
C ASN A 114 -20.99 -0.34 -1.91
N GLY A 115 -19.88 0.28 -2.28
CA GLY A 115 -19.85 1.70 -2.58
C GLY A 115 -18.55 2.14 -3.22
N THR A 116 -18.55 3.41 -3.61
CA THR A 116 -17.37 4.09 -4.17
C THR A 116 -17.11 5.34 -3.36
N LEU A 117 -15.89 5.44 -2.83
CA LEU A 117 -15.38 6.62 -2.14
C LEU A 117 -14.54 7.41 -3.15
N ASN A 118 -15.03 8.60 -3.50
CA ASN A 118 -14.40 9.47 -4.49
C ASN A 118 -14.10 10.81 -3.81
N GLY A 119 -12.98 10.87 -3.12
CA GLY A 119 -12.52 12.05 -2.39
C GLY A 119 -11.06 12.33 -2.69
N ALA A 120 -10.75 13.53 -3.19
CA ALA A 120 -9.36 13.91 -3.44
C ALA A 120 -8.57 13.97 -2.12
N ILE A 121 -7.31 13.53 -2.12
CA ILE A 121 -6.48 13.37 -0.93
C ILE A 121 -5.31 14.36 -0.96
N ALA A 122 -5.15 15.08 0.14
CA ALA A 122 -4.06 16.03 0.40
C ALA A 122 -3.37 15.75 1.75
N PRO A 123 -2.16 16.26 1.98
CA PRO A 123 -1.58 16.31 3.31
C PRO A 123 -2.49 17.10 4.27
N LEU A 124 -2.69 16.59 5.49
CA LEU A 124 -3.44 17.31 6.52
C LEU A 124 -2.62 18.52 7.00
N PRO A 125 -3.15 19.75 6.92
CA PRO A 125 -2.45 20.92 7.43
C PRO A 125 -2.03 20.75 8.89
N GLY A 126 -0.79 21.11 9.21
CA GLY A 126 -0.24 20.96 10.56
C GLY A 126 0.21 19.53 10.94
N SER A 127 0.09 18.55 10.06
CA SER A 127 0.59 17.19 10.29
C SER A 127 1.66 16.80 9.27
N LEU A 128 2.75 16.21 9.77
CA LEU A 128 3.80 15.65 8.90
C LEU A 128 3.48 14.26 8.34
N MET A 129 2.50 13.57 8.91
CA MET A 129 2.22 12.16 8.60
C MET A 129 0.82 11.89 8.09
N LYS A 130 -0.18 12.70 8.51
CA LYS A 130 -1.58 12.45 8.16
C LYS A 130 -1.94 13.03 6.79
N MET A 131 -2.84 12.34 6.12
CA MET A 131 -3.53 12.80 4.93
C MET A 131 -5.00 13.05 5.28
N CYS A 132 -5.70 13.83 4.47
CA CYS A 132 -7.14 14.07 4.61
C CYS A 132 -7.82 14.13 3.25
N VAL A 133 -9.14 13.95 3.23
CA VAL A 133 -9.97 14.28 2.07
C VAL A 133 -10.05 15.80 1.99
N SER A 134 -9.71 16.36 0.83
CA SER A 134 -9.67 17.81 0.59
C SER A 134 -9.88 18.10 -0.89
N LYS A 135 -10.63 19.17 -1.21
CA LYS A 135 -10.86 19.63 -2.59
C LYS A 135 -9.57 20.01 -3.33
N ASP A 136 -8.55 20.43 -2.58
CA ASP A 136 -7.23 20.79 -3.12
C ASP A 136 -6.30 19.57 -3.29
N GLY A 137 -6.80 18.38 -3.00
CA GLY A 137 -6.05 17.13 -3.07
C GLY A 137 -5.90 16.56 -4.47
N LYS A 138 -5.19 15.45 -4.55
CA LYS A 138 -5.09 14.65 -5.79
C LYS A 138 -6.27 13.70 -5.87
N PRO A 139 -6.94 13.58 -7.04
CA PRO A 139 -8.06 12.65 -7.22
C PRO A 139 -7.73 11.24 -6.74
N ALA A 140 -8.66 10.65 -6.00
CA ALA A 140 -8.52 9.31 -5.45
C ALA A 140 -9.87 8.59 -5.48
N VAL A 141 -9.88 7.33 -5.94
CA VAL A 141 -11.09 6.51 -6.05
C VAL A 141 -10.82 5.14 -5.43
N THR A 142 -11.69 4.77 -4.50
CA THR A 142 -11.67 3.48 -3.77
C THR A 142 -13.06 2.86 -3.86
N HIS A 143 -13.15 1.65 -4.39
CA HIS A 143 -14.36 0.83 -4.35
C HIS A 143 -14.29 -0.09 -3.16
N TYR A 144 -15.39 -0.24 -2.43
CA TYR A 144 -15.48 -1.17 -1.32
C TYR A 144 -16.61 -2.18 -1.50
N GLN A 145 -16.43 -3.36 -0.93
CA GLN A 145 -17.43 -4.42 -0.85
C GLN A 145 -17.32 -5.09 0.51
N VAL A 146 -18.38 -5.03 1.31
CA VAL A 146 -18.48 -5.73 2.59
C VAL A 146 -18.58 -7.21 2.33
N GLN A 147 -17.57 -7.96 2.73
CA GLN A 147 -17.50 -9.42 2.60
C GLN A 147 -18.24 -10.10 3.77
N LYS A 148 -18.10 -9.53 4.97
CA LYS A 148 -18.75 -10.04 6.17
C LYS A 148 -18.96 -8.91 7.17
N GLN A 149 -20.19 -8.76 7.66
CA GLN A 149 -20.53 -7.84 8.73
C GLN A 149 -20.52 -8.58 10.07
N TYR A 150 -19.92 -7.98 11.09
CA TYR A 150 -19.94 -8.38 12.48
C TYR A 150 -20.68 -7.34 13.31
N MET A 151 -20.80 -7.50 14.64
CA MET A 151 -21.55 -6.57 15.50
C MET A 151 -21.03 -5.14 15.45
N GLU A 152 -19.71 -4.95 15.49
CA GLU A 152 -19.07 -3.61 15.54
C GLU A 152 -17.98 -3.44 14.48
N ALA A 153 -17.86 -4.38 13.56
CA ALA A 153 -16.82 -4.39 12.55
C ALA A 153 -17.26 -5.07 11.26
N ALA A 154 -16.57 -4.83 10.17
CA ALA A 154 -16.77 -5.52 8.92
C ALA A 154 -15.45 -5.93 8.27
N LEU A 155 -15.42 -7.11 7.66
CA LEU A 155 -14.39 -7.49 6.70
C LEU A 155 -14.77 -6.87 5.34
N VAL A 156 -13.92 -6.01 4.84
CA VAL A 156 -14.18 -5.24 3.62
C VAL A 156 -13.09 -5.52 2.59
N ARG A 157 -13.52 -5.82 1.37
CA ARG A 157 -12.68 -5.87 0.18
C ARG A 157 -12.64 -4.48 -0.45
N LEU A 158 -11.43 -3.98 -0.74
CA LEU A 158 -11.23 -2.68 -1.34
C LEU A 158 -10.44 -2.80 -2.64
N THR A 159 -10.91 -2.16 -3.70
CA THR A 159 -10.24 -2.10 -4.99
C THR A 159 -9.93 -0.66 -5.34
N LEU A 160 -8.71 -0.41 -5.79
CA LEU A 160 -8.20 0.94 -6.01
C LEU A 160 -8.03 1.23 -7.51
N GLU A 161 -8.62 2.32 -8.00
CA GLU A 161 -8.29 2.91 -9.31
C GLU A 161 -7.02 3.76 -9.22
N THR A 162 -6.80 4.42 -8.10
CA THR A 162 -5.66 5.30 -7.83
C THR A 162 -4.79 4.72 -6.72
N GLY A 163 -3.65 5.37 -6.41
CA GLY A 163 -2.76 4.92 -5.35
C GLY A 163 -2.13 6.11 -4.62
N ARG A 164 -2.93 6.82 -3.82
CA ARG A 164 -2.46 7.93 -3.00
C ARG A 164 -1.95 7.41 -1.65
N THR A 165 -1.09 8.20 -1.02
CA THR A 165 -0.60 7.90 0.33
C THR A 165 -1.77 7.75 1.29
N HIS A 166 -1.81 6.66 2.06
CA HIS A 166 -2.86 6.31 3.02
C HIS A 166 -4.28 6.26 2.43
N GLN A 167 -4.47 6.07 1.13
CA GLN A 167 -5.75 6.25 0.46
C GLN A 167 -6.89 5.47 1.10
N ILE A 168 -6.75 4.17 1.31
CA ILE A 168 -7.78 3.34 1.97
C ILE A 168 -8.07 3.85 3.37
N ARG A 169 -7.02 4.12 4.13
CA ARG A 169 -7.09 4.54 5.52
C ARG A 169 -7.87 5.85 5.67
N VAL A 170 -7.55 6.84 4.83
CA VAL A 170 -8.21 8.15 4.78
C VAL A 170 -9.66 8.03 4.33
N HIS A 171 -9.92 7.35 3.21
CA HIS A 171 -11.27 7.20 2.68
C HIS A 171 -12.20 6.48 3.64
N MET A 172 -11.73 5.40 4.27
CA MET A 172 -12.56 4.64 5.22
C MET A 172 -12.81 5.43 6.51
N ALA A 173 -11.82 6.17 7.01
CA ALA A 173 -12.00 7.04 8.17
C ALA A 173 -12.94 8.22 7.89
N ASP A 174 -12.82 8.84 6.70
CA ASP A 174 -13.73 9.93 6.29
C ASP A 174 -15.17 9.46 6.10
N ALA A 175 -15.36 8.22 5.66
CA ALA A 175 -16.66 7.56 5.56
C ALA A 175 -17.23 7.08 6.92
N GLY A 176 -16.54 7.31 8.05
CA GLY A 176 -16.98 6.86 9.36
C GLY A 176 -16.67 5.39 9.70
N HIS A 177 -15.87 4.72 8.89
CA HIS A 177 -15.50 3.31 9.04
C HIS A 177 -13.97 3.11 9.09
N PRO A 178 -13.24 3.71 10.05
CA PRO A 178 -11.79 3.60 10.11
C PRO A 178 -11.33 2.15 10.23
N LEU A 179 -10.12 1.86 9.75
CA LEU A 179 -9.51 0.55 9.90
C LEU A 179 -9.19 0.26 11.36
N ILE A 180 -9.61 -0.90 11.86
CA ILE A 180 -9.31 -1.33 13.23
C ILE A 180 -7.80 -1.51 13.37
N GLY A 181 -7.24 -0.91 14.45
CA GLY A 181 -5.81 -0.91 14.73
C GLY A 181 -5.00 0.18 14.01
N ASP A 182 -5.63 1.03 13.21
CA ASP A 182 -4.95 2.16 12.58
C ASP A 182 -4.67 3.27 13.61
N ARG A 183 -3.40 3.42 14.00
CA ARG A 183 -2.98 4.38 15.02
C ARG A 183 -3.11 5.85 14.60
N LEU A 184 -3.22 6.12 13.29
CA LEU A 184 -3.28 7.50 12.78
C LEU A 184 -4.71 7.99 12.57
N TYR A 185 -5.63 7.11 12.15
CA TYR A 185 -6.96 7.51 11.70
C TYR A 185 -8.10 6.93 12.55
N PHE A 186 -7.86 5.90 13.35
CA PHE A 186 -8.91 5.29 14.19
C PHE A 186 -9.42 6.24 15.29
N ALA A 187 -8.52 6.96 15.95
CA ALA A 187 -8.86 7.86 17.04
C ALA A 187 -9.57 9.17 16.62
N ASP A 188 -9.49 9.53 15.33
CA ASP A 188 -10.09 10.79 14.84
C ASP A 188 -11.61 10.70 14.64
N THR A 189 -12.19 9.50 14.69
CA THR A 189 -13.65 9.29 14.51
C THR A 189 -14.45 9.60 15.77
N ASP A 190 -13.85 9.48 16.96
CA ASP A 190 -14.53 9.80 18.23
C ASP A 190 -14.80 11.30 18.38
N GLN A 191 -14.05 12.16 17.67
CA GLN A 191 -14.26 13.62 17.71
C GLN A 191 -15.33 14.13 16.74
N LYS A 192 -15.76 13.34 15.75
CA LYS A 192 -16.82 13.73 14.79
C LYS A 192 -18.23 13.34 15.25
N ALA A 193 -18.37 12.54 16.32
CA ALA A 193 -19.66 12.09 16.83
C ALA A 193 -20.36 13.12 17.75
N ASP A 194 -19.64 14.16 18.19
CA ASP A 194 -20.14 15.19 19.14
C ASP A 194 -20.34 16.58 18.50
N GLY A 195 -20.55 16.68 17.20
CA GLY A 195 -20.75 17.94 16.47
C GLY A 195 -22.07 18.02 15.72
#